data_bc6843f82564a10e523f65d148362b70
#
_entry.id   bc6843f82564a10e523f65d148362b70
#
_cell.length_a   1.000
_cell.length_b   1.000
_cell.length_c   1.000
_cell.angle_alpha   90.00
_cell.angle_beta   90.00
_cell.angle_gamma   90.00
#
_symmetry.space_group_name_H-M   'P 1'
#
loop_
_entity.id
_entity.type
_entity.pdbx_description
1 polymer ?
#
loop_
_entity_poly.entity_id
_entity_poly.type
_entity_poly.pdbx_seq_one_letter_code
_entity_poly.pdbx_strand_id
1 'polypeptide(L)'
;MFETSLSDMVKGIRAHKRDPSTYISTSILQIKKELVSTDMFTKSNALRKLTFLTMMGFDFEWGSFSIIEVMSSPRFAHKRIGSLAAVQTFTSSTSVILLVTNLLKKELASSNIYEVGLAINCLSNIATPELAREMLPDLTGLMRHQNEYVRKKAVLCMFKLFMKYPQGLRLTFDKIKGLLSDSSPAVVSCAVNVITELADKNPRNYLVMAPYFFQLLTGSTNNWMLIKVVKLLGSLVSCEPRLARKLLSPLSHIVTTTAAKSLLYESVYTLTLALPHCTKSDGTVPKVLPEVVELCAEKLRGFVEDQDQNLKVSDSQVKSEGCQK
;
A
#
# COMPACT_ATOMS: atom_id res chain seq x y z
N MET A 1 -38.48 17.47 -11.74
CA MET A 1 -37.60 17.82 -10.63
C MET A 1 -36.19 17.69 -11.15
N PHE A 2 -35.40 18.75 -11.15
CA PHE A 2 -34.02 18.68 -11.66
C PHE A 2 -33.17 17.82 -10.74
N GLU A 3 -32.40 16.88 -11.29
CA GLU A 3 -31.50 16.03 -10.53
C GLU A 3 -30.42 16.90 -9.86
N THR A 4 -30.26 16.76 -8.56
CA THR A 4 -29.25 17.48 -7.80
C THR A 4 -27.88 16.83 -8.06
N SER A 5 -26.90 17.60 -8.50
CA SER A 5 -25.54 17.10 -8.68
C SER A 5 -24.85 16.88 -7.33
N LEU A 6 -23.75 16.12 -7.28
CA LEU A 6 -22.91 16.00 -6.10
C LEU A 6 -22.46 17.38 -5.59
N SER A 7 -22.08 18.29 -6.50
CA SER A 7 -21.66 19.64 -6.16
C SER A 7 -22.77 20.44 -5.46
N ASP A 8 -24.01 20.30 -5.93
CA ASP A 8 -25.15 20.99 -5.33
C ASP A 8 -25.48 20.41 -3.96
N MET A 9 -25.41 19.10 -3.80
CA MET A 9 -25.56 18.45 -2.49
C MET A 9 -24.52 18.95 -1.49
N VAL A 10 -23.23 19.01 -1.90
CA VAL A 10 -22.16 19.53 -1.02
C VAL A 10 -22.37 20.98 -0.66
N LYS A 11 -22.80 21.83 -1.61
CA LYS A 11 -23.16 23.22 -1.34
C LYS A 11 -24.35 23.32 -0.37
N GLY A 12 -25.37 22.47 -0.57
CA GLY A 12 -26.51 22.39 0.31
C GLY A 12 -26.16 22.01 1.75
N ILE A 13 -25.30 21.00 1.95
CA ILE A 13 -24.79 20.61 3.28
C ILE A 13 -24.06 21.78 3.94
N ARG A 14 -23.21 22.49 3.19
CA ARG A 14 -22.48 23.66 3.69
C ARG A 14 -23.38 24.84 4.03
N ALA A 15 -24.48 25.02 3.30
CA ALA A 15 -25.44 26.09 3.57
C ALA A 15 -26.25 25.83 4.86
N HIS A 16 -26.53 24.54 5.16
CA HIS A 16 -27.31 24.13 6.34
C HIS A 16 -26.41 23.80 7.56
N LYS A 17 -25.41 24.66 7.84
CA LYS A 17 -24.41 24.41 8.92
C LYS A 17 -25.04 24.21 10.32
N ARG A 18 -26.20 24.79 10.61
CA ARG A 18 -26.86 24.68 11.94
C ARG A 18 -27.59 23.36 12.12
N ASP A 19 -28.20 22.83 11.07
CA ASP A 19 -28.89 21.55 11.07
C ASP A 19 -28.67 20.83 9.70
N PRO A 20 -27.53 20.18 9.52
CA PRO A 20 -27.26 19.41 8.29
C PRO A 20 -28.08 18.12 8.23
N SER A 21 -28.61 17.62 9.35
CA SER A 21 -29.22 16.29 9.45
C SER A 21 -30.52 16.20 8.63
N THR A 22 -31.37 17.23 8.70
CA THR A 22 -32.63 17.30 7.92
C THR A 22 -32.35 17.34 6.41
N TYR A 23 -31.36 18.14 5.99
CA TYR A 23 -30.96 18.22 4.59
C TYR A 23 -30.36 16.88 4.07
N ILE A 24 -29.53 16.24 4.90
CA ILE A 24 -28.94 14.93 4.58
C ILE A 24 -30.02 13.86 4.47
N SER A 25 -30.98 13.81 5.40
CA SER A 25 -32.09 12.86 5.34
C SER A 25 -32.93 13.02 4.05
N THR A 26 -33.21 14.26 3.65
CA THR A 26 -33.87 14.54 2.36
C THR A 26 -33.04 14.09 1.18
N SER A 27 -31.73 14.34 1.22
CA SER A 27 -30.79 13.91 0.18
C SER A 27 -30.75 12.38 0.07
N ILE A 28 -30.77 11.64 1.18
CA ILE A 28 -30.82 10.18 1.20
C ILE A 28 -32.09 9.66 0.53
N LEU A 29 -33.24 10.26 0.81
CA LEU A 29 -34.51 9.90 0.15
C LEU A 29 -34.45 10.12 -1.36
N GLN A 30 -33.83 11.21 -1.80
CA GLN A 30 -33.61 11.47 -3.21
C GLN A 30 -32.68 10.44 -3.84
N ILE A 31 -31.54 10.13 -3.19
CA ILE A 31 -30.59 9.11 -3.67
C ILE A 31 -31.26 7.75 -3.81
N LYS A 32 -32.12 7.34 -2.85
CA LYS A 32 -32.91 6.11 -2.95
C LYS A 32 -33.77 6.04 -4.20
N LYS A 33 -34.46 7.13 -4.53
CA LYS A 33 -35.29 7.23 -5.74
C LYS A 33 -34.44 7.15 -7.02
N GLU A 34 -33.30 7.83 -7.05
CA GLU A 34 -32.40 7.83 -8.22
C GLU A 34 -31.75 6.46 -8.44
N LEU A 35 -31.46 5.70 -7.40
CA LEU A 35 -30.88 4.34 -7.50
C LEU A 35 -31.85 3.32 -8.09
N VAL A 36 -33.16 3.54 -8.02
CA VAL A 36 -34.17 2.68 -8.66
C VAL A 36 -34.37 3.03 -10.14
N SER A 37 -33.85 4.17 -10.62
CA SER A 37 -33.93 4.56 -12.02
C SER A 37 -33.38 3.50 -12.95
N THR A 38 -33.92 3.37 -14.16
CA THR A 38 -33.38 2.53 -15.22
C THR A 38 -32.19 3.17 -15.94
N ASP A 39 -32.05 4.50 -15.82
CA ASP A 39 -30.93 5.22 -16.43
C ASP A 39 -29.65 5.05 -15.60
N MET A 40 -28.63 4.48 -16.25
CA MET A 40 -27.33 4.21 -15.64
C MET A 40 -26.56 5.49 -15.28
N PHE A 41 -26.79 6.59 -16.00
CA PHE A 41 -26.17 7.87 -15.68
C PHE A 41 -26.70 8.42 -14.35
N THR A 42 -28.01 8.43 -14.17
CA THR A 42 -28.70 8.82 -12.93
C THR A 42 -28.25 7.94 -11.75
N LYS A 43 -28.21 6.59 -11.93
CA LYS A 43 -27.68 5.68 -10.89
C LYS A 43 -26.23 6.00 -10.51
N SER A 44 -25.39 6.23 -11.49
CA SER A 44 -23.97 6.51 -11.22
C SER A 44 -23.77 7.83 -10.48
N ASN A 45 -24.58 8.87 -10.78
CA ASN A 45 -24.57 10.12 -10.05
C ASN A 45 -25.10 9.96 -8.62
N ALA A 46 -26.13 9.14 -8.43
CA ALA A 46 -26.64 8.79 -7.10
C ALA A 46 -25.56 8.09 -6.28
N LEU A 47 -24.79 7.15 -6.86
CA LEU A 47 -23.68 6.49 -6.18
C LEU A 47 -22.54 7.46 -5.80
N ARG A 48 -22.25 8.47 -6.61
CA ARG A 48 -21.27 9.51 -6.20
C ARG A 48 -21.71 10.25 -4.95
N LYS A 49 -22.99 10.60 -4.87
CA LYS A 49 -23.58 11.26 -3.69
C LYS A 49 -23.56 10.33 -2.48
N LEU A 50 -23.94 9.07 -2.66
CA LEU A 50 -23.90 8.04 -1.62
C LEU A 50 -22.47 7.83 -1.10
N THR A 51 -21.49 7.66 -1.98
CA THR A 51 -20.07 7.49 -1.59
C THR A 51 -19.58 8.69 -0.77
N PHE A 52 -19.95 9.91 -1.15
CA PHE A 52 -19.61 11.11 -0.37
C PHE A 52 -20.19 11.07 1.03
N LEU A 53 -21.46 10.67 1.19
CA LEU A 53 -22.09 10.55 2.50
C LEU A 53 -21.46 9.42 3.33
N THR A 54 -21.07 8.30 2.70
CA THR A 54 -20.31 7.22 3.38
C THR A 54 -18.99 7.76 3.95
N MET A 55 -18.28 8.58 3.20
CA MET A 55 -17.03 9.22 3.68
C MET A 55 -17.28 10.20 4.85
N MET A 56 -18.49 10.70 5.00
CA MET A 56 -18.94 11.51 6.15
C MET A 56 -19.37 10.65 7.36
N GLY A 57 -19.33 9.32 7.26
CA GLY A 57 -19.66 8.39 8.35
C GLY A 57 -21.08 7.83 8.33
N PHE A 58 -21.85 8.04 7.27
CA PHE A 58 -23.19 7.44 7.14
C PHE A 58 -23.09 6.03 6.54
N ASP A 59 -23.86 5.10 7.09
CA ASP A 59 -23.92 3.73 6.59
C ASP A 59 -25.03 3.56 5.54
N PHE A 60 -24.71 2.85 4.45
CA PHE A 60 -25.58 2.63 3.29
C PHE A 60 -25.55 1.19 2.77
N GLU A 61 -25.55 0.19 3.66
CA GLU A 61 -25.58 -1.22 3.28
C GLU A 61 -26.72 -1.55 2.31
N TRP A 62 -27.87 -0.89 2.43
CA TRP A 62 -29.02 -1.04 1.53
C TRP A 62 -28.72 -0.69 0.05
N GLY A 63 -27.66 0.07 -0.24
CA GLY A 63 -27.25 0.45 -1.61
C GLY A 63 -26.36 -0.59 -2.29
N SER A 64 -25.96 -1.64 -1.62
CA SER A 64 -24.93 -2.59 -2.08
C SER A 64 -25.26 -3.25 -3.41
N PHE A 65 -26.52 -3.61 -3.66
CA PHE A 65 -26.94 -4.21 -4.93
C PHE A 65 -26.81 -3.22 -6.10
N SER A 66 -27.23 -1.97 -5.90
CA SER A 66 -27.11 -0.92 -6.93
C SER A 66 -25.63 -0.61 -7.26
N ILE A 67 -24.74 -0.76 -6.28
CA ILE A 67 -23.29 -0.62 -6.51
C ILE A 67 -22.81 -1.68 -7.50
N ILE A 68 -23.18 -2.95 -7.31
CA ILE A 68 -22.80 -4.07 -8.20
C ILE A 68 -23.38 -3.84 -9.61
N GLU A 69 -24.61 -3.37 -9.69
CA GLU A 69 -25.25 -3.08 -10.97
C GLU A 69 -24.46 -2.01 -11.76
N VAL A 70 -24.03 -0.94 -11.11
CA VAL A 70 -23.21 0.09 -11.75
C VAL A 70 -21.79 -0.40 -12.05
N MET A 71 -21.20 -1.26 -11.21
CA MET A 71 -19.92 -1.92 -11.51
C MET A 71 -19.99 -2.78 -12.77
N SER A 72 -21.13 -3.41 -13.06
CA SER A 72 -21.33 -4.28 -14.23
C SER A 72 -21.60 -3.51 -15.53
N SER A 73 -21.70 -2.19 -15.49
CA SER A 73 -21.94 -1.35 -16.66
C SER A 73 -20.89 -1.55 -17.75
N PRO A 74 -21.23 -1.52 -19.04
CA PRO A 74 -20.26 -1.59 -20.14
C PRO A 74 -19.38 -0.33 -20.24
N ARG A 75 -19.78 0.81 -19.65
CA ARG A 75 -19.02 2.05 -19.71
C ARG A 75 -18.00 2.12 -18.57
N PHE A 76 -16.73 2.28 -18.92
CA PHE A 76 -15.64 2.37 -17.93
C PHE A 76 -15.87 3.45 -16.86
N ALA A 77 -16.43 4.60 -17.23
CA ALA A 77 -16.72 5.67 -16.25
C ALA A 77 -17.69 5.22 -15.15
N HIS A 78 -18.71 4.46 -15.50
CA HIS A 78 -19.68 3.91 -14.53
C HIS A 78 -19.03 2.80 -13.70
N LYS A 79 -18.31 1.83 -14.33
CA LYS A 79 -17.53 0.81 -13.62
C LYS A 79 -16.64 1.41 -12.54
N ARG A 80 -15.94 2.50 -12.88
CA ARG A 80 -15.06 3.21 -11.95
C ARG A 80 -15.83 3.79 -10.76
N ILE A 81 -16.98 4.40 -10.99
CA ILE A 81 -17.83 4.95 -9.92
C ILE A 81 -18.33 3.83 -9.02
N GLY A 82 -18.87 2.76 -9.60
CA GLY A 82 -19.34 1.60 -8.84
C GLY A 82 -18.23 0.94 -8.02
N SER A 83 -17.06 0.73 -8.63
CA SER A 83 -15.91 0.15 -7.92
C SER A 83 -15.41 1.04 -6.78
N LEU A 84 -15.42 2.37 -6.94
CA LEU A 84 -15.08 3.29 -5.87
C LEU A 84 -16.11 3.22 -4.73
N ALA A 85 -17.40 3.19 -5.07
CA ALA A 85 -18.47 3.03 -4.09
C ALA A 85 -18.32 1.71 -3.31
N ALA A 86 -18.05 0.59 -4.00
CA ALA A 86 -17.82 -0.71 -3.37
C ALA A 86 -16.66 -0.67 -2.38
N VAL A 87 -15.54 -0.05 -2.75
CA VAL A 87 -14.35 0.09 -1.88
C VAL A 87 -14.67 0.87 -0.60
N GLN A 88 -15.57 1.84 -0.66
CA GLN A 88 -15.91 2.68 0.49
C GLN A 88 -17.04 2.11 1.36
N THR A 89 -17.91 1.26 0.79
CA THR A 89 -19.12 0.79 1.49
C THR A 89 -19.06 -0.68 1.89
N PHE A 90 -18.35 -1.53 1.12
CA PHE A 90 -18.34 -2.97 1.39
C PHE A 90 -17.43 -3.30 2.56
N THR A 91 -17.97 -4.06 3.50
CA THR A 91 -17.27 -4.64 4.65
C THR A 91 -17.18 -6.16 4.49
N SER A 92 -16.43 -6.84 5.33
CA SER A 92 -16.35 -8.30 5.32
C SER A 92 -17.69 -9.00 5.60
N SER A 93 -18.67 -8.30 6.19
CA SER A 93 -20.01 -8.79 6.49
C SER A 93 -21.03 -8.51 5.38
N THR A 94 -20.65 -7.75 4.33
CA THR A 94 -21.59 -7.39 3.26
C THR A 94 -22.04 -8.64 2.49
N SER A 95 -23.33 -8.93 2.52
CA SER A 95 -23.91 -10.16 1.95
C SER A 95 -23.72 -10.34 0.44
N VAL A 96 -23.57 -9.23 -0.28
CA VAL A 96 -23.44 -9.23 -1.76
C VAL A 96 -22.00 -9.47 -2.25
N ILE A 97 -21.00 -9.60 -1.38
CA ILE A 97 -19.58 -9.81 -1.79
C ILE A 97 -19.44 -11.04 -2.70
N LEU A 98 -20.19 -12.10 -2.46
CA LEU A 98 -20.15 -13.30 -3.30
C LEU A 98 -20.58 -13.03 -4.74
N LEU A 99 -21.51 -12.09 -4.96
CA LEU A 99 -21.96 -11.71 -6.31
C LEU A 99 -20.88 -10.99 -7.09
N VAL A 100 -19.96 -10.30 -6.39
CA VAL A 100 -18.85 -9.56 -7.02
C VAL A 100 -17.80 -10.50 -7.58
N THR A 101 -17.66 -11.72 -7.08
CA THR A 101 -16.63 -12.67 -7.48
C THR A 101 -16.61 -12.91 -8.99
N ASN A 102 -17.76 -13.26 -9.57
CA ASN A 102 -17.86 -13.53 -11.01
C ASN A 102 -17.63 -12.27 -11.85
N LEU A 103 -18.10 -11.12 -11.36
CA LEU A 103 -17.86 -9.84 -12.00
C LEU A 103 -16.36 -9.51 -12.02
N LEU A 104 -15.67 -9.66 -10.90
CA LEU A 104 -14.23 -9.43 -10.83
C LEU A 104 -13.45 -10.39 -11.73
N LYS A 105 -13.78 -11.70 -11.77
CA LYS A 105 -13.16 -12.66 -12.70
C LYS A 105 -13.29 -12.22 -14.15
N LYS A 106 -14.49 -11.79 -14.54
CA LYS A 106 -14.74 -11.27 -15.90
C LYS A 106 -13.89 -10.03 -16.18
N GLU A 107 -13.82 -9.07 -15.26
CA GLU A 107 -13.06 -7.84 -15.45
C GLU A 107 -11.53 -8.09 -15.42
N LEU A 108 -11.04 -9.05 -14.63
CA LEU A 108 -9.62 -9.44 -14.62
C LEU A 108 -9.19 -10.10 -15.94
N ALA A 109 -10.12 -10.72 -16.66
CA ALA A 109 -9.91 -11.30 -17.98
C ALA A 109 -10.16 -10.33 -19.14
N SER A 110 -10.45 -9.05 -18.86
CA SER A 110 -10.71 -8.04 -19.90
C SER A 110 -9.45 -7.77 -20.76
N SER A 111 -9.66 -7.50 -22.05
CA SER A 111 -8.61 -7.01 -22.94
C SER A 111 -8.18 -5.56 -22.63
N ASN A 112 -9.00 -4.81 -21.90
CA ASN A 112 -8.73 -3.44 -21.51
C ASN A 112 -7.92 -3.43 -20.20
N ILE A 113 -6.63 -3.09 -20.27
CA ILE A 113 -5.73 -3.03 -19.11
C ILE A 113 -6.21 -2.12 -17.98
N TYR A 114 -7.00 -1.09 -18.30
CA TYR A 114 -7.54 -0.17 -17.29
C TYR A 114 -8.71 -0.81 -16.52
N GLU A 115 -9.52 -1.64 -17.16
CA GLU A 115 -10.56 -2.43 -16.50
C GLU A 115 -9.92 -3.47 -15.57
N VAL A 116 -8.90 -4.18 -16.06
CA VAL A 116 -8.11 -5.12 -15.25
C VAL A 116 -7.52 -4.39 -14.03
N GLY A 117 -6.90 -3.23 -14.24
CA GLY A 117 -6.32 -2.44 -13.15
C GLY A 117 -7.35 -1.93 -12.14
N LEU A 118 -8.56 -1.60 -12.60
CA LEU A 118 -9.69 -1.21 -11.75
C LEU A 118 -10.19 -2.37 -10.91
N ALA A 119 -10.37 -3.55 -11.52
CA ALA A 119 -10.79 -4.77 -10.84
C ALA A 119 -9.78 -5.20 -9.76
N ILE A 120 -8.47 -5.14 -10.06
CA ILE A 120 -7.41 -5.43 -9.08
C ILE A 120 -7.48 -4.46 -7.90
N ASN A 121 -7.65 -3.16 -8.14
CA ASN A 121 -7.77 -2.17 -7.08
C ASN A 121 -9.02 -2.42 -6.22
N CYS A 122 -10.16 -2.72 -6.82
CA CYS A 122 -11.38 -3.04 -6.11
C CYS A 122 -11.17 -4.27 -5.22
N LEU A 123 -10.69 -5.38 -5.82
CA LEU A 123 -10.40 -6.62 -5.12
C LEU A 123 -9.48 -6.41 -3.91
N SER A 124 -8.42 -5.63 -4.05
CA SER A 124 -7.45 -5.40 -2.98
C SER A 124 -8.05 -4.76 -1.72
N ASN A 125 -9.18 -4.05 -1.86
CA ASN A 125 -9.82 -3.37 -0.74
C ASN A 125 -11.03 -4.12 -0.16
N ILE A 126 -11.78 -4.86 -1.00
CA ILE A 126 -12.97 -5.62 -0.56
C ILE A 126 -12.68 -7.08 -0.23
N ALA A 127 -11.42 -7.52 -0.34
CA ALA A 127 -11.04 -8.92 -0.15
C ALA A 127 -11.46 -9.46 1.22
N THR A 128 -12.23 -10.54 1.21
CA THR A 128 -12.47 -11.46 2.35
C THR A 128 -11.53 -12.65 2.23
N PRO A 129 -11.38 -13.49 3.28
CA PRO A 129 -10.58 -14.72 3.18
C PRO A 129 -11.02 -15.64 2.04
N GLU A 130 -12.32 -15.81 1.82
CA GLU A 130 -12.90 -16.64 0.77
C GLU A 130 -12.60 -16.06 -0.60
N LEU A 131 -12.87 -14.77 -0.80
CA LEU A 131 -12.60 -14.07 -2.06
C LEU A 131 -11.11 -14.08 -2.38
N ALA A 132 -10.24 -13.86 -1.38
CA ALA A 132 -8.79 -13.91 -1.54
C ALA A 132 -8.30 -15.28 -2.01
N ARG A 133 -8.83 -16.36 -1.41
CA ARG A 133 -8.51 -17.73 -1.80
C ARG A 133 -8.94 -18.01 -3.24
N GLU A 134 -10.13 -17.59 -3.63
CA GLU A 134 -10.69 -17.85 -4.94
C GLU A 134 -10.00 -17.07 -6.06
N MET A 135 -9.59 -15.82 -5.78
CA MET A 135 -8.95 -14.92 -6.76
C MET A 135 -7.43 -15.10 -6.87
N LEU A 136 -6.82 -15.84 -5.97
CA LEU A 136 -5.37 -16.04 -5.94
C LEU A 136 -4.79 -16.59 -7.25
N PRO A 137 -5.40 -17.62 -7.91
CA PRO A 137 -4.91 -18.14 -9.18
C PRO A 137 -4.92 -17.09 -10.30
N ASP A 138 -6.01 -16.32 -10.43
CA ASP A 138 -6.17 -15.30 -11.46
C ASP A 138 -5.12 -14.20 -11.31
N LEU A 139 -4.95 -13.65 -10.10
CA LEU A 139 -3.91 -12.68 -9.83
C LEU A 139 -2.50 -13.21 -10.04
N THR A 140 -2.28 -14.48 -9.71
CA THR A 140 -1.00 -15.14 -9.97
C THR A 140 -0.70 -15.23 -11.47
N GLY A 141 -1.71 -15.45 -12.30
CA GLY A 141 -1.61 -15.36 -13.76
C GLY A 141 -1.25 -13.94 -14.23
N LEU A 142 -1.91 -12.92 -13.67
CA LEU A 142 -1.68 -11.52 -14.02
C LEU A 142 -0.29 -10.99 -13.65
N MET A 143 0.42 -11.61 -12.72
CA MET A 143 1.83 -11.29 -12.45
C MET A 143 2.77 -11.62 -13.62
N ARG A 144 2.31 -12.40 -14.61
CA ARG A 144 3.03 -12.71 -15.85
C ARG A 144 2.46 -11.99 -17.08
N HIS A 145 1.55 -11.04 -16.87
CA HIS A 145 0.91 -10.30 -17.96
C HIS A 145 1.96 -9.52 -18.77
N GLN A 146 1.76 -9.38 -20.09
CA GLN A 146 2.67 -8.66 -20.99
C GLN A 146 2.85 -7.20 -20.57
N ASN A 147 1.78 -6.54 -20.17
CA ASN A 147 1.80 -5.13 -19.76
C ASN A 147 2.30 -4.98 -18.31
N GLU A 148 3.33 -4.15 -18.11
CA GLU A 148 3.92 -3.89 -16.79
C GLU A 148 2.95 -3.23 -15.79
N TYR A 149 2.01 -2.41 -16.26
CA TYR A 149 1.00 -1.78 -15.40
C TYR A 149 0.15 -2.84 -14.69
N VAL A 150 -0.26 -3.89 -15.42
CA VAL A 150 -1.03 -5.00 -14.85
C VAL A 150 -0.17 -5.80 -13.87
N ARG A 151 1.09 -6.12 -14.23
CA ARG A 151 2.01 -6.84 -13.33
C ARG A 151 2.21 -6.09 -12.02
N LYS A 152 2.47 -4.77 -12.06
CA LYS A 152 2.60 -3.91 -10.86
C LYS A 152 1.39 -3.99 -9.95
N LYS A 153 0.20 -3.82 -10.55
CA LYS A 153 -1.06 -3.87 -9.80
C LYS A 153 -1.29 -5.23 -9.16
N ALA A 154 -1.05 -6.31 -9.91
CA ALA A 154 -1.20 -7.68 -9.43
C ALA A 154 -0.29 -7.95 -8.22
N VAL A 155 0.99 -7.60 -8.31
CA VAL A 155 1.96 -7.76 -7.20
C VAL A 155 1.52 -7.03 -5.95
N LEU A 156 1.14 -5.75 -6.07
CA LEU A 156 0.70 -4.96 -4.91
C LEU A 156 -0.58 -5.52 -4.28
N CYS A 157 -1.51 -6.03 -5.09
CA CYS A 157 -2.72 -6.67 -4.61
C CYS A 157 -2.42 -7.96 -3.82
N MET A 158 -1.41 -8.74 -4.23
CA MET A 158 -1.03 -9.97 -3.54
C MET A 158 -0.74 -9.74 -2.06
N PHE A 159 -0.09 -8.63 -1.70
CA PHE A 159 0.12 -8.30 -0.29
C PHE A 159 -1.19 -8.23 0.51
N LYS A 160 -2.20 -7.56 -0.06
CA LYS A 160 -3.52 -7.44 0.59
C LYS A 160 -4.22 -8.81 0.72
N LEU A 161 -4.10 -9.66 -0.31
CA LEU A 161 -4.64 -11.02 -0.26
C LEU A 161 -3.95 -11.88 0.81
N PHE A 162 -2.63 -11.78 0.95
CA PHE A 162 -1.91 -12.53 2.00
C PHE A 162 -2.32 -12.13 3.41
N MET A 163 -2.71 -10.87 3.61
CA MET A 163 -3.27 -10.41 4.90
C MET A 163 -4.61 -11.09 5.23
N LYS A 164 -5.38 -11.46 4.21
CA LYS A 164 -6.68 -12.14 4.37
C LYS A 164 -6.56 -13.67 4.26
N TYR A 165 -5.62 -14.15 3.46
CA TYR A 165 -5.35 -15.57 3.20
C TYR A 165 -3.83 -15.87 3.28
N PRO A 166 -3.26 -16.02 4.49
CA PRO A 166 -1.81 -16.20 4.67
C PRO A 166 -1.23 -17.46 4.01
N GLN A 167 -2.05 -18.51 3.84
CA GLN A 167 -1.62 -19.75 3.15
C GLN A 167 -1.26 -19.48 1.68
N GLY A 168 -1.91 -18.49 1.05
CA GLY A 168 -1.61 -18.07 -0.32
C GLY A 168 -0.17 -17.61 -0.52
N LEU A 169 0.44 -17.04 0.51
CA LEU A 169 1.85 -16.63 0.46
C LEU A 169 2.77 -17.83 0.18
N ARG A 170 2.58 -18.94 0.88
CA ARG A 170 3.42 -20.15 0.69
C ARG A 170 3.31 -20.70 -0.73
N LEU A 171 2.13 -20.62 -1.35
CA LEU A 171 1.85 -21.11 -2.69
C LEU A 171 2.43 -20.25 -3.81
N THR A 172 2.66 -18.97 -3.55
CA THR A 172 2.96 -17.97 -4.59
C THR A 172 4.26 -17.19 -4.36
N PHE A 173 4.94 -17.40 -3.25
CA PHE A 173 6.13 -16.64 -2.88
C PHE A 173 7.24 -16.71 -3.94
N ASP A 174 7.52 -17.89 -4.50
CA ASP A 174 8.55 -18.06 -5.55
C ASP A 174 8.24 -17.23 -6.80
N LYS A 175 6.94 -17.03 -7.11
CA LYS A 175 6.53 -16.21 -8.24
C LYS A 175 6.77 -14.72 -7.97
N ILE A 176 6.53 -14.25 -6.74
CA ILE A 176 6.85 -12.88 -6.33
C ILE A 176 8.37 -12.67 -6.33
N LYS A 177 9.13 -13.63 -5.80
CA LYS A 177 10.58 -13.62 -5.85
C LYS A 177 11.11 -13.52 -7.29
N GLY A 178 10.48 -14.24 -8.24
CA GLY A 178 10.84 -14.15 -9.66
C GLY A 178 10.67 -12.74 -10.25
N LEU A 179 9.74 -11.94 -9.74
CA LEU A 179 9.53 -10.56 -10.21
C LEU A 179 10.61 -9.57 -9.75
N LEU A 180 11.49 -9.97 -8.85
CA LEU A 180 12.68 -9.17 -8.52
C LEU A 180 13.66 -9.09 -9.71
N SER A 181 13.57 -10.01 -10.66
CA SER A 181 14.34 -10.02 -11.91
C SER A 181 13.49 -9.61 -13.12
N ASP A 182 12.37 -8.91 -12.92
CA ASP A 182 11.52 -8.41 -14.02
C ASP A 182 12.29 -7.37 -14.86
N SER A 183 12.00 -7.34 -16.15
CA SER A 183 12.58 -6.35 -17.09
C SER A 183 12.19 -4.91 -16.79
N SER A 184 11.04 -4.68 -16.09
CA SER A 184 10.58 -3.36 -15.70
C SER A 184 11.04 -3.02 -14.28
N PRO A 185 11.85 -1.96 -14.09
CA PRO A 185 12.26 -1.50 -12.77
C PRO A 185 11.06 -1.12 -11.87
N ALA A 186 9.94 -0.73 -12.48
CA ALA A 186 8.73 -0.39 -11.75
C ALA A 186 8.05 -1.63 -11.14
N VAL A 187 8.11 -2.79 -11.81
CA VAL A 187 7.62 -4.07 -11.29
C VAL A 187 8.55 -4.56 -10.18
N VAL A 188 9.87 -4.48 -10.39
CA VAL A 188 10.87 -4.81 -9.35
C VAL A 188 10.63 -4.00 -8.08
N SER A 189 10.43 -2.69 -8.20
CA SER A 189 10.14 -1.81 -7.05
C SER A 189 8.88 -2.23 -6.30
N CYS A 190 7.83 -2.66 -7.01
CA CYS A 190 6.60 -3.17 -6.37
C CYS A 190 6.84 -4.49 -5.65
N ALA A 191 7.62 -5.41 -6.24
CA ALA A 191 8.00 -6.68 -5.61
C ALA A 191 8.84 -6.45 -4.35
N VAL A 192 9.83 -5.56 -4.42
CA VAL A 192 10.64 -5.13 -3.25
C VAL A 192 9.74 -4.59 -2.14
N ASN A 193 8.79 -3.70 -2.48
CA ASN A 193 7.85 -3.15 -1.49
C ASN A 193 7.04 -4.25 -0.78
N VAL A 194 6.47 -5.18 -1.54
CA VAL A 194 5.68 -6.29 -0.97
C VAL A 194 6.54 -7.18 -0.07
N ILE A 195 7.75 -7.52 -0.50
CA ILE A 195 8.65 -8.35 0.29
C ILE A 195 9.11 -7.63 1.55
N THR A 196 9.38 -6.32 1.49
CA THR A 196 9.73 -5.52 2.66
C THR A 196 8.62 -5.53 3.71
N GLU A 197 7.37 -5.31 3.31
CA GLU A 197 6.24 -5.33 4.24
C GLU A 197 5.96 -6.73 4.82
N LEU A 198 6.27 -7.79 4.09
CA LEU A 198 6.18 -9.17 4.59
C LEU A 198 7.33 -9.50 5.55
N ALA A 199 8.53 -9.03 5.25
CA ALA A 199 9.72 -9.25 6.09
C ALA A 199 9.64 -8.50 7.42
N ASP A 200 9.03 -7.32 7.44
CA ASP A 200 8.78 -6.55 8.66
C ASP A 200 8.00 -7.37 9.71
N LYS A 201 7.08 -8.23 9.25
CA LYS A 201 6.31 -9.13 10.12
C LYS A 201 7.07 -10.36 10.58
N ASN A 202 7.95 -10.91 9.75
CA ASN A 202 8.69 -12.13 10.05
C ASN A 202 10.06 -12.15 9.33
N PRO A 203 11.05 -11.40 9.83
CA PRO A 203 12.33 -11.17 9.15
C PRO A 203 13.11 -12.46 8.86
N ARG A 204 13.06 -13.44 9.76
CA ARG A 204 13.82 -14.70 9.66
C ARG A 204 13.57 -15.45 8.36
N ASN A 205 12.34 -15.42 7.84
CA ASN A 205 11.97 -16.13 6.62
C ASN A 205 12.61 -15.53 5.36
N TYR A 206 13.11 -14.30 5.44
CA TYR A 206 13.63 -13.54 4.30
C TYR A 206 15.15 -13.36 4.30
N LEU A 207 15.87 -13.94 5.28
CA LEU A 207 17.33 -13.88 5.39
C LEU A 207 18.05 -14.38 4.15
N VAL A 208 17.51 -15.42 3.51
CA VAL A 208 18.07 -16.00 2.28
C VAL A 208 18.12 -14.97 1.14
N MET A 209 17.30 -13.93 1.19
CA MET A 209 17.23 -12.89 0.17
C MET A 209 18.18 -11.71 0.44
N ALA A 210 18.82 -11.66 1.61
CA ALA A 210 19.71 -10.55 1.97
C ALA A 210 20.80 -10.24 0.93
N PRO A 211 21.49 -11.24 0.30
CA PRO A 211 22.47 -10.95 -0.74
C PRO A 211 21.90 -10.23 -1.96
N TYR A 212 20.67 -10.59 -2.36
CA TYR A 212 20.00 -9.95 -3.48
C TYR A 212 19.65 -8.47 -3.16
N PHE A 213 19.11 -8.21 -1.98
CA PHE A 213 18.81 -6.85 -1.55
C PHE A 213 20.07 -6.01 -1.34
N PHE A 214 21.16 -6.63 -0.95
CA PHE A 214 22.46 -5.97 -0.87
C PHE A 214 22.97 -5.53 -2.26
N GLN A 215 22.78 -6.33 -3.31
CA GLN A 215 23.07 -5.92 -4.68
C GLN A 215 22.19 -4.75 -5.14
N LEU A 216 20.89 -4.76 -4.79
CA LEU A 216 20.02 -3.62 -5.08
C LEU A 216 20.43 -2.35 -4.33
N LEU A 217 20.91 -2.46 -3.09
CA LEU A 217 21.41 -1.33 -2.31
C LEU A 217 22.59 -0.63 -3.00
N THR A 218 23.48 -1.41 -3.58
CA THR A 218 24.71 -0.88 -4.21
C THR A 218 24.53 -0.51 -5.68
N GLY A 219 23.55 -1.08 -6.38
CA GLY A 219 23.36 -0.91 -7.82
C GLY A 219 22.21 0.00 -8.24
N SER A 220 21.30 0.34 -7.33
CA SER A 220 20.11 1.15 -7.68
C SER A 220 20.35 2.64 -7.46
N THR A 221 19.76 3.47 -8.34
CA THR A 221 19.70 4.93 -8.21
C THR A 221 18.31 5.44 -7.83
N ASN A 222 17.32 4.54 -7.68
CA ASN A 222 15.95 4.92 -7.33
C ASN A 222 15.79 5.04 -5.81
N ASN A 223 15.70 6.28 -5.31
CA ASN A 223 15.59 6.58 -3.88
C ASN A 223 14.38 5.88 -3.22
N TRP A 224 13.25 5.78 -3.88
CA TRP A 224 12.06 5.10 -3.33
C TRP A 224 12.28 3.60 -3.11
N MET A 225 12.97 2.97 -4.05
CA MET A 225 13.34 1.57 -3.90
C MET A 225 14.43 1.40 -2.84
N LEU A 226 15.43 2.28 -2.80
CA LEU A 226 16.50 2.25 -1.80
C LEU A 226 15.95 2.36 -0.37
N ILE A 227 14.99 3.25 -0.12
CA ILE A 227 14.33 3.37 1.20
C ILE A 227 13.76 2.01 1.64
N LYS A 228 13.06 1.31 0.75
CA LYS A 228 12.48 -0.01 1.07
C LYS A 228 13.52 -1.09 1.26
N VAL A 229 14.59 -1.07 0.46
CA VAL A 229 15.74 -2.00 0.60
C VAL A 229 16.46 -1.76 1.93
N VAL A 230 16.73 -0.51 2.28
CA VAL A 230 17.39 -0.14 3.55
C VAL A 230 16.55 -0.58 4.73
N LYS A 231 15.24 -0.28 4.72
CA LYS A 231 14.30 -0.72 5.76
C LYS A 231 14.30 -2.23 5.93
N LEU A 232 14.23 -2.99 4.83
CA LEU A 232 14.27 -4.44 4.85
C LEU A 232 15.59 -4.96 5.43
N LEU A 233 16.72 -4.45 4.97
CA LEU A 233 18.03 -4.86 5.50
C LEU A 233 18.16 -4.53 6.99
N GLY A 234 17.61 -3.39 7.44
CA GLY A 234 17.53 -3.01 8.86
C GLY A 234 16.78 -4.03 9.70
N SER A 235 15.61 -4.48 9.24
CA SER A 235 14.82 -5.50 9.94
C SER A 235 15.54 -6.87 10.00
N LEU A 236 16.40 -7.18 9.02
CA LEU A 236 17.17 -8.42 8.99
C LEU A 236 18.40 -8.40 9.92
N VAL A 237 18.93 -7.23 10.28
CA VAL A 237 20.13 -7.09 11.13
C VAL A 237 19.95 -7.78 12.48
N SER A 238 18.80 -7.66 13.11
CA SER A 238 18.47 -8.30 14.38
C SER A 238 18.53 -9.83 14.32
N CYS A 239 18.33 -10.41 13.15
CA CYS A 239 18.34 -11.84 12.91
C CYS A 239 19.71 -12.37 12.45
N GLU A 240 20.53 -11.55 11.80
CA GLU A 240 21.86 -11.90 11.29
C GLU A 240 22.87 -10.76 11.56
N PRO A 241 23.54 -10.78 12.72
CA PRO A 241 24.49 -9.73 13.11
C PRO A 241 25.67 -9.52 12.15
N ARG A 242 26.02 -10.53 11.35
CA ARG A 242 27.08 -10.37 10.32
C ARG A 242 26.69 -9.38 9.23
N LEU A 243 25.37 -9.21 8.99
CA LEU A 243 24.85 -8.24 8.04
C LEU A 243 25.14 -6.81 8.49
N ALA A 244 25.04 -6.52 9.80
CA ALA A 244 25.32 -5.21 10.38
C ALA A 244 26.66 -4.64 9.89
N ARG A 245 27.73 -5.44 10.02
CA ARG A 245 29.09 -5.00 9.62
C ARG A 245 29.23 -4.74 8.13
N LYS A 246 28.51 -5.51 7.30
CA LYS A 246 28.53 -5.31 5.84
C LYS A 246 27.77 -4.07 5.41
N LEU A 247 26.78 -3.62 6.18
CA LEU A 247 25.96 -2.44 5.88
C LEU A 247 26.65 -1.13 6.26
N LEU A 248 27.62 -1.11 7.19
CA LEU A 248 28.27 0.12 7.65
C LEU A 248 28.77 0.98 6.48
N SER A 249 29.63 0.43 5.62
CA SER A 249 30.23 1.21 4.53
C SER A 249 29.21 1.68 3.47
N PRO A 250 28.33 0.83 2.90
CA PRO A 250 27.34 1.29 1.92
C PRO A 250 26.37 2.32 2.47
N LEU A 251 25.89 2.15 3.71
CA LEU A 251 24.95 3.09 4.30
C LEU A 251 25.61 4.42 4.66
N SER A 252 26.87 4.39 5.18
CA SER A 252 27.64 5.63 5.42
C SER A 252 27.85 6.42 4.13
N HIS A 253 28.14 5.75 3.03
CA HIS A 253 28.24 6.39 1.72
C HIS A 253 26.91 7.03 1.30
N ILE A 254 25.78 6.36 1.49
CA ILE A 254 24.45 6.93 1.19
C ILE A 254 24.20 8.16 2.08
N VAL A 255 24.48 8.09 3.39
CA VAL A 255 24.28 9.18 4.35
C VAL A 255 25.10 10.43 3.98
N THR A 256 26.29 10.24 3.40
CA THR A 256 27.15 11.36 2.98
C THR A 256 26.77 11.95 1.64
N THR A 257 26.20 11.17 0.74
CA THR A 257 25.99 11.57 -0.67
C THR A 257 24.55 11.94 -1.02
N THR A 258 23.54 11.41 -0.27
CA THR A 258 22.14 11.62 -0.64
C THR A 258 21.63 13.01 -0.23
N ALA A 259 20.91 13.66 -1.16
CA ALA A 259 20.11 14.86 -0.85
C ALA A 259 18.66 14.52 -0.45
N ALA A 260 18.22 13.26 -0.60
CA ALA A 260 16.86 12.84 -0.29
C ALA A 260 16.67 12.63 1.22
N LYS A 261 15.99 13.54 1.92
CA LYS A 261 15.79 13.51 3.38
C LYS A 261 15.22 12.17 3.89
N SER A 262 14.26 11.59 3.17
CA SER A 262 13.65 10.32 3.58
C SER A 262 14.63 9.13 3.50
N LEU A 263 15.48 9.09 2.46
CA LEU A 263 16.51 8.07 2.35
C LEU A 263 17.61 8.28 3.39
N LEU A 264 18.00 9.54 3.64
CA LEU A 264 18.94 9.91 4.67
C LEU A 264 18.45 9.42 6.05
N TYR A 265 17.19 9.73 6.40
CA TYR A 265 16.58 9.31 7.65
C TYR A 265 16.60 7.79 7.80
N GLU A 266 16.08 7.05 6.81
CA GLU A 266 16.02 5.57 6.88
C GLU A 266 17.42 4.94 6.96
N SER A 267 18.42 5.53 6.30
CA SER A 267 19.80 5.06 6.36
C SER A 267 20.44 5.30 7.73
N VAL A 268 20.23 6.47 8.33
CA VAL A 268 20.69 6.78 9.69
C VAL A 268 20.00 5.86 10.71
N TYR A 269 18.69 5.69 10.60
CA TYR A 269 17.91 4.80 11.46
C TYR A 269 18.42 3.35 11.38
N THR A 270 18.63 2.82 10.17
CA THR A 270 19.16 1.48 9.97
C THR A 270 20.58 1.34 10.52
N LEU A 271 21.44 2.36 10.39
CA LEU A 271 22.77 2.37 11.01
C LEU A 271 22.67 2.30 12.54
N THR A 272 21.81 3.09 13.17
CA THR A 272 21.62 3.05 14.63
C THR A 272 21.16 1.68 15.12
N LEU A 273 20.28 1.00 14.37
CA LEU A 273 19.89 -0.38 14.65
C LEU A 273 21.05 -1.38 14.49
N ALA A 274 21.96 -1.12 13.53
CA ALA A 274 23.09 -2.00 13.26
C ALA A 274 24.24 -1.85 14.25
N LEU A 275 24.45 -0.67 14.83
CA LEU A 275 25.59 -0.36 15.73
C LEU A 275 25.77 -1.37 16.87
N PRO A 276 24.73 -1.79 17.64
CA PRO A 276 24.86 -2.77 18.71
C PRO A 276 25.36 -4.14 18.24
N HIS A 277 25.11 -4.48 16.99
CA HIS A 277 25.47 -5.76 16.37
C HIS A 277 26.82 -5.77 15.64
N CYS A 278 27.55 -4.64 15.66
CA CYS A 278 28.81 -4.49 14.96
C CYS A 278 30.01 -5.02 15.73
N THR A 279 29.96 -5.08 17.06
CA THR A 279 31.00 -5.69 17.88
C THR A 279 31.11 -7.18 17.62
N LYS A 280 32.35 -7.68 17.50
CA LYS A 280 32.60 -9.11 17.38
C LYS A 280 32.46 -9.80 18.75
N SER A 281 32.27 -11.11 18.71
CA SER A 281 32.24 -11.96 19.95
C SER A 281 33.53 -11.89 20.80
N ASP A 282 34.61 -11.48 20.20
CA ASP A 282 35.92 -11.24 20.88
C ASP A 282 36.09 -9.82 21.46
N GLY A 283 35.00 -8.99 21.38
CA GLY A 283 35.02 -7.59 21.84
C GLY A 283 35.69 -6.62 20.87
N THR A 284 36.21 -7.09 19.73
CA THR A 284 36.85 -6.17 18.77
C THR A 284 35.83 -5.33 18.03
N VAL A 285 36.08 -4.02 17.99
CA VAL A 285 35.23 -3.00 17.34
C VAL A 285 35.80 -2.69 15.96
N PRO A 286 35.01 -2.66 14.88
CA PRO A 286 35.48 -2.21 13.58
C PRO A 286 36.06 -0.79 13.64
N LYS A 287 37.20 -0.54 13.00
CA LYS A 287 37.86 0.78 13.00
C LYS A 287 36.98 1.91 12.48
N VAL A 288 36.04 1.58 11.60
CA VAL A 288 35.10 2.54 10.98
C VAL A 288 33.93 2.92 11.94
N LEU A 289 33.73 2.18 13.03
CA LEU A 289 32.55 2.36 13.89
C LEU A 289 32.49 3.75 14.56
N PRO A 290 33.61 4.31 15.14
CA PRO A 290 33.57 5.64 15.72
C PRO A 290 33.16 6.74 14.73
N GLU A 291 33.71 6.68 13.51
CA GLU A 291 33.38 7.64 12.43
C GLU A 291 31.89 7.55 12.03
N VAL A 292 31.35 6.34 11.97
CA VAL A 292 29.91 6.13 11.66
C VAL A 292 29.03 6.67 12.80
N VAL A 293 29.41 6.49 14.05
CA VAL A 293 28.68 7.02 15.21
C VAL A 293 28.65 8.54 15.17
N GLU A 294 29.80 9.18 14.90
CA GLU A 294 29.91 10.63 14.80
C GLU A 294 29.06 11.17 13.63
N LEU A 295 29.12 10.52 12.46
CA LEU A 295 28.29 10.84 11.30
C LEU A 295 26.80 10.76 11.61
N CYS A 296 26.36 9.67 12.28
CA CYS A 296 24.96 9.52 12.66
C CYS A 296 24.54 10.61 13.67
N ALA A 297 25.38 10.93 14.66
CA ALA A 297 25.11 11.97 15.64
C ALA A 297 24.97 13.36 14.99
N GLU A 298 25.83 13.69 14.03
CA GLU A 298 25.75 14.94 13.24
C GLU A 298 24.40 15.03 12.49
N LYS A 299 24.02 13.97 11.76
CA LYS A 299 22.76 13.97 10.99
C LYS A 299 21.53 14.02 11.88
N LEU A 300 21.53 13.31 13.02
CA LEU A 300 20.43 13.36 13.99
C LEU A 300 20.28 14.76 14.61
N ARG A 301 21.36 15.47 14.90
CA ARG A 301 21.28 16.90 15.32
C ARG A 301 20.60 17.74 14.22
N GLY A 302 21.01 17.55 12.97
CA GLY A 302 20.39 18.26 11.84
C GLY A 302 18.89 17.97 11.70
N PHE A 303 18.41 16.75 11.98
CA PHE A 303 16.98 16.45 11.97
C PHE A 303 16.21 17.14 13.09
N VAL A 304 16.80 17.27 14.29
CA VAL A 304 16.17 18.00 15.40
C VAL A 304 16.01 19.48 15.09
N GLU A 305 16.99 20.06 14.40
CA GLU A 305 16.99 21.48 14.02
C GLU A 305 16.18 21.78 12.76
N ASP A 306 15.79 20.75 11.99
CA ASP A 306 15.04 20.91 10.73
C ASP A 306 13.65 21.55 11.00
N GLN A 307 13.18 22.35 10.04
CA GLN A 307 11.86 22.99 10.14
C GLN A 307 10.72 22.00 9.91
N ASP A 308 10.98 20.86 9.26
CA ASP A 308 9.99 19.79 8.99
C ASP A 308 9.65 19.05 10.29
N GLN A 309 8.41 19.22 10.75
CA GLN A 309 7.90 18.56 11.96
C GLN A 309 7.91 17.03 11.86
N ASN A 310 7.77 16.47 10.65
CA ASN A 310 7.79 15.00 10.47
C ASN A 310 9.18 14.41 10.80
N LEU A 311 10.25 15.12 10.47
CA LEU A 311 11.61 14.70 10.82
C LEU A 311 11.83 14.75 12.34
N LYS A 312 11.32 15.77 13.03
CA LYS A 312 11.42 15.89 14.50
C LYS A 312 10.70 14.78 15.25
N VAL A 313 9.49 14.39 14.80
CA VAL A 313 8.72 13.29 15.41
C VAL A 313 9.42 11.96 15.19
N SER A 314 9.96 11.74 13.99
CA SER A 314 10.68 10.51 13.66
C SER A 314 11.96 10.35 14.49
N ASP A 315 12.67 11.43 14.81
CA ASP A 315 13.86 11.42 15.68
C ASP A 315 13.53 10.98 17.11
N SER A 316 12.37 11.32 17.63
CA SER A 316 11.91 10.86 18.96
C SER A 316 11.72 9.35 19.01
N GLN A 317 11.30 8.71 17.91
CA GLN A 317 11.20 7.25 17.79
C GLN A 317 12.57 6.58 17.80
N VAL A 318 13.54 7.13 17.05
CA VAL A 318 14.92 6.62 17.02
C VAL A 318 15.55 6.66 18.43
N LYS A 319 15.32 7.74 19.18
CA LYS A 319 15.83 7.87 20.56
C LYS A 319 15.16 6.88 21.51
N SER A 320 13.86 6.64 21.39
CA SER A 320 13.14 5.72 22.26
C SER A 320 13.55 4.26 22.08
N GLU A 321 13.83 3.84 20.84
CA GLU A 321 14.27 2.47 20.54
C GLU A 321 15.76 2.24 20.81
N GLY A 322 16.59 3.28 20.66
CA GLY A 322 18.03 3.24 20.96
C GLY A 322 18.37 3.25 22.46
N CYS A 323 17.50 3.80 23.32
CA CYS A 323 17.70 3.85 24.77
C CYS A 323 17.15 2.62 25.52
N GLN A 324 16.40 1.71 24.88
CA GLN A 324 15.84 0.52 25.52
C GLN A 324 16.70 -0.75 25.37
N LYS A 325 17.88 -0.64 24.82
CA LYS A 325 18.89 -1.70 24.73
C LYS A 325 20.24 -1.21 25.25
#